data_f9e6e6b17ec37361c2576e4f03385b2d
#
_entry.id   f9e6e6b17ec37361c2576e4f03385b2d
#
_cell.length_a   1.000
_cell.length_b   1.000
_cell.length_c   1.000
_cell.angle_alpha   90.00
_cell.angle_beta   90.00
_cell.angle_gamma   90.00
#
_symmetry.space_group_name_H-M   'P 1'
#
loop_
_entity.id
_entity.type
_entity.pdbx_description
1 polymer ?
#
loop_
_entity_poly.entity_id
_entity_poly.type
_entity_poly.pdbx_seq_one_letter_code
_entity_poly.pdbx_strand_id
1 'polypeptide(L)'
;MNIAICDDEENIRIYIRKLIQKQEPFCKITEFSSGKELLEFQDETNAEEIDILFLDISMGDEDGMTVAKQLRSQMESKKEAVWGSLPLLIFVTGYPEYMQEAFSVNAFQYIVKPIQESNFEQVF
;
A
#
# COMPACT_ATOMS: atom_id res chain seq x y z
N MET A 1 10.35 -11.15 0.18
CA MET A 1 9.13 -10.38 -0.10
C MET A 1 9.31 -8.95 0.39
N ASN A 2 9.00 -8.00 -0.46
CA ASN A 2 9.11 -6.57 -0.14
C ASN A 2 7.72 -6.00 0.09
N ILE A 3 7.49 -5.45 1.28
CA ILE A 3 6.20 -4.89 1.67
C ILE A 3 6.39 -3.40 1.96
N ALA A 4 5.54 -2.57 1.41
CA ALA A 4 5.54 -1.13 1.65
C ALA A 4 4.32 -0.72 2.45
N ILE A 5 4.50 0.24 3.34
CA ILE A 5 3.43 0.83 4.14
C ILE A 5 3.46 2.34 3.89
N CYS A 6 2.36 2.90 3.42
CA CYS A 6 2.24 4.33 3.15
C CYS A 6 1.07 4.91 3.95
N ASP A 7 1.39 5.67 4.98
CA ASP A 7 0.42 6.28 5.89
C ASP A 7 1.11 7.45 6.57
N ASP A 8 0.44 8.59 6.71
CA ASP A 8 1.02 9.77 7.35
C ASP A 8 1.08 9.66 8.87
N GLU A 9 0.37 8.70 9.45
CA GLU A 9 0.38 8.46 10.89
C GLU A 9 1.41 7.41 11.27
N GLU A 10 2.46 7.85 11.97
CA GLU A 10 3.54 6.95 12.39
C GLU A 10 3.05 5.78 13.24
N ASN A 11 2.09 6.03 14.14
CA ASN A 11 1.52 4.98 15.00
C ASN A 11 0.88 3.86 14.20
N ILE A 12 0.22 4.20 13.12
CA ILE A 12 -0.42 3.21 12.23
C ILE A 12 0.65 2.42 11.50
N ARG A 13 1.69 3.08 10.98
CA ARG A 13 2.79 2.37 10.30
C ARG A 13 3.47 1.37 11.24
N ILE A 14 3.74 1.78 12.47
CA ILE A 14 4.34 0.90 13.48
C ILE A 14 3.45 -0.29 13.76
N TYR A 15 2.16 -0.07 13.92
CA TYR A 15 1.20 -1.13 14.20
C TYR A 15 1.13 -2.15 13.06
N ILE A 16 1.01 -1.66 11.82
CA ILE A 16 0.97 -2.53 10.65
C ILE A 16 2.28 -3.33 10.53
N ARG A 17 3.42 -2.67 10.75
CA ARG A 17 4.72 -3.34 10.74
C ARG A 17 4.77 -4.51 11.73
N LYS A 18 4.29 -4.30 12.94
CA LYS A 18 4.26 -5.35 13.97
C LYS A 18 3.39 -6.53 13.53
N LEU A 19 2.23 -6.25 12.94
CA LEU A 19 1.33 -7.30 12.46
C LEU A 19 1.97 -8.09 11.32
N ILE A 20 2.64 -7.41 10.40
CA ILE A 20 3.34 -8.06 9.29
C ILE A 20 4.47 -8.94 9.81
N GLN A 21 5.30 -8.42 10.69
CA GLN A 21 6.46 -9.15 11.22
C GLN A 21 6.06 -10.39 12.01
N LYS A 22 4.90 -10.36 12.62
CA LYS A 22 4.36 -11.52 13.33
C LYS A 22 4.09 -12.70 12.41
N GLN A 23 3.64 -12.41 11.17
CA GLN A 23 3.33 -13.45 10.19
C GLN A 23 4.50 -13.76 9.25
N GLU A 24 5.27 -12.74 8.89
CA GLU A 24 6.38 -12.85 7.94
C GLU A 24 7.62 -12.17 8.52
N PRO A 25 8.32 -12.83 9.47
CA PRO A 25 9.43 -12.19 10.18
C PRO A 25 10.64 -11.87 9.31
N PHE A 26 10.75 -12.46 8.14
CA PHE A 26 11.91 -12.27 7.26
C PHE A 26 11.62 -11.37 6.06
N CYS A 27 10.44 -10.76 5.98
CA CYS A 27 10.14 -9.84 4.89
C CYS A 27 10.85 -8.51 5.09
N LYS A 28 11.09 -7.80 3.99
CA LYS A 28 11.60 -6.44 4.02
C LYS A 28 10.44 -5.47 4.03
N ILE A 29 10.45 -4.52 4.98
CA ILE A 29 9.38 -3.54 5.12
C ILE A 29 9.96 -2.14 4.90
N THR A 30 9.35 -1.38 4.00
CA THR A 30 9.69 0.01 3.74
C THR A 30 8.49 0.88 4.09
N GLU A 31 8.71 1.96 4.83
CA GLU A 31 7.65 2.86 5.25
C GLU A 31 7.77 4.19 4.53
N PHE A 32 6.62 4.73 4.14
CA PHE A 32 6.50 6.06 3.54
C PHE A 32 5.47 6.86 4.32
N SER A 33 5.78 8.11 4.60
CA SER A 33 4.87 9.01 5.31
C SER A 33 3.97 9.81 4.37
N SER A 34 4.20 9.72 3.07
CA SER A 34 3.41 10.43 2.07
C SER A 34 3.37 9.66 0.76
N GLY A 35 2.35 9.95 -0.05
CA GLY A 35 2.25 9.40 -1.39
C GLY A 35 3.36 9.88 -2.30
N LYS A 36 3.82 11.12 -2.09
CA LYS A 36 4.93 11.69 -2.85
C LYS A 36 6.20 10.85 -2.67
N GLU A 37 6.53 10.49 -1.43
CA GLU A 37 7.68 9.64 -1.15
C GLU A 37 7.57 8.29 -1.84
N LEU A 38 6.38 7.68 -1.80
CA LEU A 38 6.12 6.40 -2.44
C LEU A 38 6.32 6.49 -3.95
N LEU A 39 5.75 7.52 -4.58
CA LEU A 39 5.85 7.68 -6.03
C LEU A 39 7.28 7.97 -6.48
N GLU A 40 8.02 8.77 -5.72
CA GLU A 40 9.44 9.05 -5.99
C GLU A 40 10.27 7.77 -5.88
N PHE A 41 10.00 6.93 -4.89
CA PHE A 41 10.68 5.64 -4.74
C PHE A 41 10.45 4.74 -5.97
N GLN A 42 9.22 4.68 -6.47
CA GLN A 42 8.89 3.86 -7.63
C GLN A 42 9.51 4.37 -8.93
N ASP A 43 9.79 5.66 -9.00
CA ASP A 43 10.42 6.26 -10.18
C ASP A 43 11.93 6.03 -10.24
N GLU A 44 12.56 5.61 -9.16
CA GLU A 44 13.99 5.33 -9.13
C GLU A 44 14.32 4.14 -10.01
N THR A 45 15.38 4.27 -10.82
CA THR A 45 15.79 3.24 -11.78
C THR A 45 16.15 1.91 -11.11
N ASN A 46 16.63 1.97 -9.87
CA ASN A 46 17.06 0.80 -9.11
C ASN A 46 16.13 0.46 -7.96
N ALA A 47 14.89 0.97 -8.00
CA ALA A 47 13.92 0.70 -6.95
C ALA A 47 13.60 -0.80 -6.91
N GLU A 48 13.60 -1.36 -5.71
CA GLU A 48 13.17 -2.74 -5.50
C GLU A 48 11.67 -2.85 -5.76
N GLU A 49 11.25 -3.96 -6.31
CA GLU A 49 9.83 -4.20 -6.55
C GLU A 49 9.09 -4.34 -5.22
N ILE A 50 7.95 -3.67 -5.14
CA ILE A 50 7.04 -3.82 -4.01
C ILE A 50 6.08 -4.94 -4.33
N ASP A 51 6.00 -5.94 -3.45
CA ASP A 51 5.09 -7.07 -3.64
C ASP A 51 3.71 -6.78 -3.07
N ILE A 52 3.67 -6.12 -1.90
CA ILE A 52 2.41 -5.76 -1.23
C ILE A 52 2.53 -4.31 -0.76
N LEU A 53 1.51 -3.52 -1.03
CA LEU A 53 1.43 -2.12 -0.60
C LEU A 53 0.21 -1.92 0.29
N PHE A 54 0.45 -1.47 1.52
CA PHE A 54 -0.60 -0.99 2.42
C PHE A 54 -0.66 0.53 2.27
N LEU A 55 -1.80 1.06 1.85
CA LEU A 55 -1.95 2.47 1.49
C LEU A 55 -3.18 3.08 2.17
N ASP A 56 -2.98 4.20 2.87
CA ASP A 56 -4.08 4.99 3.41
C ASP A 56 -4.66 5.91 2.32
N ILE A 57 -5.96 6.09 2.34
CA ILE A 57 -6.65 6.98 1.41
C ILE A 57 -6.51 8.44 1.82
N SER A 58 -6.59 8.73 3.12
CA SER A 58 -6.50 10.11 3.61
C SER A 58 -5.16 10.35 4.29
N MET A 59 -4.29 11.13 3.65
CA MET A 59 -2.95 11.44 4.13
C MET A 59 -2.69 12.95 4.08
N GLY A 60 -3.26 13.70 5.04
CA GLY A 60 -3.14 15.14 5.05
C GLY A 60 -3.76 15.74 3.79
N ASP A 61 -2.96 16.43 2.99
CA ASP A 61 -3.41 17.04 1.73
C ASP A 61 -3.45 16.07 0.56
N GLU A 62 -3.00 14.83 0.77
CA GLU A 62 -2.94 13.84 -0.29
C GLU A 62 -4.11 12.88 -0.24
N ASP A 63 -4.60 12.51 -1.43
CA ASP A 63 -5.63 11.51 -1.59
C ASP A 63 -4.96 10.20 -2.04
N GLY A 64 -5.00 9.19 -1.18
CA GLY A 64 -4.41 7.89 -1.47
C GLY A 64 -5.01 7.21 -2.69
N MET A 65 -6.28 7.50 -3.01
CA MET A 65 -6.88 6.96 -4.22
C MET A 65 -6.18 7.52 -5.47
N THR A 66 -5.88 8.82 -5.47
CA THR A 66 -5.12 9.45 -6.55
C THR A 66 -3.71 8.88 -6.64
N VAL A 67 -3.07 8.68 -5.49
CA VAL A 67 -1.74 8.06 -5.41
C VAL A 67 -1.77 6.66 -6.04
N ALA A 68 -2.79 5.87 -5.71
CA ALA A 68 -2.93 4.52 -6.26
C ALA A 68 -3.10 4.54 -7.78
N LYS A 69 -3.89 5.46 -8.30
CA LYS A 69 -4.08 5.62 -9.75
C LYS A 69 -2.78 5.99 -10.45
N GLN A 70 -2.01 6.91 -9.87
CA GLN A 70 -0.73 7.32 -10.41
C GLN A 70 0.27 6.17 -10.37
N LEU A 71 0.31 5.42 -9.28
CA LEU A 71 1.19 4.27 -9.13
C LEU A 71 0.90 3.22 -10.20
N ARG A 72 -0.38 2.87 -10.39
CA ARG A 72 -0.78 1.91 -11.42
C ARG A 72 -0.38 2.40 -12.81
N SER A 73 -0.62 3.68 -13.10
CA SER A 73 -0.27 4.29 -14.38
C SER A 73 1.24 4.23 -14.65
N GLN A 74 2.05 4.56 -13.66
CA GLN A 74 3.52 4.50 -13.78
C GLN A 74 3.99 3.08 -14.05
N MET A 75 3.41 2.11 -13.39
CA MET A 75 3.81 0.71 -13.54
C MET A 75 3.37 0.14 -14.89
N GLU A 76 2.20 0.51 -15.36
CA GLU A 76 1.70 0.09 -16.68
C GLU A 76 2.53 0.69 -17.81
N SER A 77 3.06 1.89 -17.64
CA SER A 77 3.90 2.54 -18.66
C SER A 77 5.28 1.93 -18.79
N LYS A 78 5.72 1.17 -17.79
CA LYS A 78 6.96 0.39 -17.87
C LYS A 78 6.65 -0.88 -18.66
N LYS A 79 6.99 -0.88 -19.94
CA LYS A 79 6.64 -1.93 -20.91
C LYS A 79 7.10 -3.34 -20.56
N GLU A 80 7.90 -3.48 -19.52
CA GLU A 80 8.40 -4.76 -19.05
C GLU A 80 7.57 -5.31 -17.88
N ALA A 81 6.49 -4.62 -17.51
CA ALA A 81 5.60 -5.11 -16.46
C ALA A 81 4.88 -6.35 -16.96
N VAL A 82 5.41 -7.49 -16.58
CA VAL A 82 4.77 -8.78 -16.81
C VAL A 82 3.54 -8.85 -15.90
N TRP A 83 2.49 -9.53 -16.34
CA TRP A 83 1.35 -9.86 -15.50
C TRP A 83 1.85 -10.47 -14.18
N GLY A 84 1.43 -9.86 -13.05
CA GLY A 84 1.86 -10.30 -11.73
C GLY A 84 3.01 -9.51 -11.14
N SER A 85 3.60 -8.54 -11.88
CA SER A 85 4.64 -7.66 -11.33
C SER A 85 4.07 -6.45 -10.59
N LEU A 86 2.76 -6.21 -10.67
CA LEU A 86 2.09 -5.13 -9.94
C LEU A 86 1.90 -5.53 -8.48
N PRO A 87 2.14 -4.62 -7.52
CA PRO A 87 1.94 -4.95 -6.12
C PRO A 87 0.48 -5.24 -5.80
N LEU A 88 0.25 -6.14 -4.85
CA LEU A 88 -1.06 -6.30 -4.26
C LEU A 88 -1.35 -5.05 -3.44
N LEU A 89 -2.41 -4.36 -3.77
CA LEU A 89 -2.77 -3.10 -3.13
C LEU A 89 -3.82 -3.36 -2.06
N ILE A 90 -3.49 -3.00 -0.82
CA ILE A 90 -4.39 -3.13 0.32
C ILE A 90 -4.61 -1.74 0.91
N PHE A 91 -5.82 -1.23 0.81
CA PHE A 91 -6.15 0.04 1.45
C PHE A 91 -6.39 -0.15 2.94
N VAL A 92 -5.85 0.78 3.75
CA VAL A 92 -6.07 0.81 5.19
C VAL A 92 -6.50 2.23 5.54
N THR A 93 -7.78 2.43 5.81
CA THR A 93 -8.32 3.79 5.97
C THR A 93 -9.50 3.81 6.94
N GLY A 94 -9.76 4.99 7.52
CA GLY A 94 -10.95 5.23 8.33
C GLY A 94 -12.22 5.50 7.53
N TYR A 95 -12.12 5.49 6.19
CA TYR A 95 -13.23 5.89 5.32
C TYR A 95 -13.77 4.70 4.52
N PRO A 96 -14.85 4.05 4.97
CA PRO A 96 -15.41 2.91 4.23
C PRO A 96 -16.09 3.28 2.92
N GLU A 97 -16.44 4.56 2.72
CA GLU A 97 -17.17 5.03 1.54
C GLU A 97 -16.38 4.93 0.25
N TYR A 98 -15.05 4.77 0.30
CA TYR A 98 -14.22 4.65 -0.90
C TYR A 98 -14.03 3.20 -1.37
N MET A 99 -14.67 2.24 -0.70
CA MET A 99 -14.47 0.83 -1.02
C MET A 99 -14.85 0.51 -2.47
N GLN A 100 -15.94 1.09 -2.97
CA GLN A 100 -16.38 0.86 -4.33
C GLN A 100 -15.36 1.43 -5.34
N GLU A 101 -14.85 2.63 -5.08
CA GLU A 101 -13.84 3.26 -5.94
C GLU A 101 -12.53 2.47 -5.96
N ALA A 102 -12.22 1.77 -4.88
CA ALA A 102 -11.01 0.95 -4.80
C ALA A 102 -10.94 -0.12 -5.88
N PHE A 103 -12.07 -0.61 -6.37
CA PHE A 103 -12.09 -1.57 -7.46
C PHE A 103 -11.49 -1.00 -8.75
N SER A 104 -11.59 0.32 -8.97
CA SER A 104 -11.06 0.96 -10.18
C SER A 104 -9.54 0.91 -10.27
N VAL A 105 -8.85 0.69 -9.14
CA VAL A 105 -7.38 0.58 -9.09
C VAL A 105 -6.94 -0.85 -8.78
N ASN A 106 -7.83 -1.82 -8.94
CA ASN A 106 -7.57 -3.23 -8.71
C ASN A 106 -7.03 -3.50 -7.30
N ALA A 107 -7.68 -2.91 -6.30
CA ALA A 107 -7.33 -3.18 -4.91
C ALA A 107 -7.58 -4.65 -4.58
N PHE A 108 -6.60 -5.27 -3.92
CA PHE A 108 -6.71 -6.66 -3.47
C PHE A 108 -7.64 -6.76 -2.26
N GLN A 109 -7.48 -5.85 -1.31
CA GLN A 109 -8.27 -5.83 -0.08
C GLN A 109 -8.46 -4.40 0.43
N TYR A 110 -9.39 -4.25 1.36
CA TYR A 110 -9.74 -2.97 1.95
C TYR A 110 -9.98 -3.19 3.46
N ILE A 111 -9.17 -2.53 4.29
CA ILE A 111 -9.27 -2.64 5.74
C ILE A 111 -9.71 -1.28 6.29
N VAL A 112 -10.81 -1.26 7.07
CA VAL A 112 -11.30 -0.05 7.70
C VAL A 112 -10.69 0.08 9.09
N LYS A 113 -10.12 1.24 9.40
CA LYS A 113 -9.58 1.53 10.74
C LYS A 113 -10.73 1.65 11.76
N PRO A 114 -10.53 1.26 13.02
CA PRO A 114 -9.29 0.74 13.59
C PRO A 114 -8.99 -0.68 13.13
N ILE A 115 -7.70 -0.96 12.92
CA ILE A 115 -7.26 -2.26 12.45
C ILE A 115 -7.39 -3.28 13.56
N GLN A 116 -8.15 -4.35 13.30
CA GLN A 116 -8.25 -5.49 14.20
C GLN A 116 -7.31 -6.58 13.71
N GLU A 117 -6.53 -7.15 14.61
CA GLU A 117 -5.55 -8.18 14.28
C GLU A 117 -6.19 -9.36 13.53
N SER A 118 -7.38 -9.80 13.96
CA SER A 118 -8.08 -10.89 13.30
C SER A 118 -8.44 -10.59 11.85
N ASN A 119 -8.85 -9.36 11.56
CA ASN A 119 -9.15 -8.95 10.19
C ASN A 119 -7.88 -8.87 9.35
N PHE A 120 -6.80 -8.40 9.94
CA PHE A 120 -5.50 -8.32 9.27
C PHE A 120 -4.99 -9.73 8.90
N GLU A 121 -5.13 -10.68 9.80
CA GLU A 121 -4.70 -12.06 9.58
C GLU A 121 -5.46 -12.71 8.41
N GLN A 122 -6.73 -12.38 8.23
CA GLN A 122 -7.52 -12.91 7.12
C GLN A 122 -7.09 -12.34 5.77
N VAL A 123 -6.60 -11.10 5.76
CA VAL A 123 -6.20 -10.39 4.54
C VAL A 123 -4.77 -10.74 4.15
N PHE A 124 -3.91 -10.81 5.13
CA PHE A 124 -2.48 -11.03 4.94
C PHE A 124 -2.12 -12.50 5.08
#